data_5c2df38e3f20f839fe2a5788b0c46bc2
#
_entry.id   5c2df38e3f20f839fe2a5788b0c46bc2
#
_cell.length_a   1.000
_cell.length_b   1.000
_cell.length_c   1.000
_cell.angle_alpha   90.00
_cell.angle_beta   90.00
_cell.angle_gamma   90.00
#
_symmetry.space_group_name_H-M   'P 1'
#
loop_
_entity.id
_entity.type
_entity.pdbx_description
1 polymer ?
#
loop_
_entity_poly.entity_id
_entity_poly.type
_entity_poly.pdbx_seq_one_letter_code
_entity_poly.pdbx_strand_id
1 'polypeptide(L)'
;GLVTGACFAEMGHRVTCVDIDADKVAKLKAGWIPIYEPGLKPIVLRGCEDGRLLFTTSLAEAMQDTEIIFIAVGTPPGEDGSADLKHVLAVASAIGEHLADYAVVVTKSTVPVGTAEKVKLAVSWQLQDRGVDIAFDVVSNPEFLKEGAAVDDFMKPDRIVVGVDSDRSRGVMRELYKDFSRNHDRILFMGVKDAEMTKYAGNSMLATKISFMNEIANLCDHLGVDVENVRLGIGSDSRIGYSFIYPGCGYGGSCFPKDVRALIHMAGEHDYRSMILQAVHERNEDQKHVLFRKIKARFGADLSGLTFGLWGLAFKPGTDDIREAPAIVLIRELVDAGASVRAYDPEALEAAHDELPAEWFDKGSVTLVRHQYEALEQADALVLVTEWKPFRHPDFRALKEMMKQLVIFDGRNQYEPENLKEDGFEYFGIGRR
;
A
#
# COMPACT_ATOMS: atom_id res chain seq x y z
N GLY A 1 0.01 -9.48 -8.38
CA GLY A 1 -0.21 -10.65 -9.29
C GLY A 1 -1.41 -11.49 -8.88
N LEU A 2 -1.44 -12.01 -7.65
CA LEU A 2 -2.46 -12.98 -7.22
C LEU A 2 -3.90 -12.44 -7.32
N VAL A 3 -4.17 -11.22 -6.82
CA VAL A 3 -5.52 -10.59 -6.92
C VAL A 3 -5.95 -10.48 -8.38
N THR A 4 -5.08 -9.99 -9.24
CA THR A 4 -5.34 -9.86 -10.68
C THR A 4 -5.68 -11.21 -11.32
N GLY A 5 -4.86 -12.23 -11.07
CA GLY A 5 -5.08 -13.58 -11.60
C GLY A 5 -6.38 -14.19 -11.11
N ALA A 6 -6.67 -14.07 -9.81
CA ALA A 6 -7.90 -14.59 -9.22
C ALA A 6 -9.15 -13.88 -9.77
N CYS A 7 -9.12 -12.54 -9.92
CA CYS A 7 -10.24 -11.79 -10.47
C CYS A 7 -10.49 -12.09 -11.95
N PHE A 8 -9.46 -12.26 -12.77
CA PHE A 8 -9.64 -12.71 -14.16
C PHE A 8 -10.23 -14.13 -14.23
N ALA A 9 -9.79 -15.05 -13.37
CA ALA A 9 -10.35 -16.41 -13.30
C ALA A 9 -11.83 -16.38 -12.88
N GLU A 10 -12.22 -15.51 -11.93
CA GLU A 10 -13.62 -15.29 -11.52
C GLU A 10 -14.47 -14.77 -12.69
N MET A 11 -13.89 -13.95 -13.57
CA MET A 11 -14.56 -13.46 -14.78
C MET A 11 -14.64 -14.48 -15.91
N GLY A 12 -14.11 -15.69 -15.71
CA GLY A 12 -14.22 -16.79 -16.66
C GLY A 12 -12.98 -17.05 -17.51
N HIS A 13 -11.92 -16.28 -17.37
CA HIS A 13 -10.65 -16.52 -18.04
C HIS A 13 -9.92 -17.72 -17.45
N ARG A 14 -9.16 -18.44 -18.28
CA ARG A 14 -8.21 -19.45 -17.80
C ARG A 14 -6.88 -18.76 -17.47
N VAL A 15 -6.46 -18.79 -16.24
CA VAL A 15 -5.29 -18.07 -15.72
C VAL A 15 -4.31 -19.02 -15.07
N THR A 16 -3.05 -18.92 -15.46
CA THR A 16 -1.95 -19.62 -14.80
C THR A 16 -1.04 -18.60 -14.13
N CYS A 17 -0.99 -18.62 -12.80
CA CYS A 17 -0.07 -17.80 -12.02
C CYS A 17 1.26 -18.50 -11.86
N VAL A 18 2.35 -17.82 -12.23
CA VAL A 18 3.71 -18.33 -12.11
C VAL A 18 4.44 -17.60 -10.99
N ASP A 19 5.09 -18.34 -10.11
CA ASP A 19 6.00 -17.80 -9.10
C ASP A 19 7.22 -18.70 -8.99
N ILE A 20 8.41 -18.12 -8.82
CA ILE A 20 9.68 -18.86 -8.70
C ILE A 20 9.81 -19.60 -7.36
N ASP A 21 9.04 -19.18 -6.35
CA ASP A 21 9.02 -19.78 -5.02
C ASP A 21 8.13 -21.03 -5.00
N ALA A 22 8.78 -22.19 -4.97
CA ALA A 22 8.11 -23.49 -4.98
C ALA A 22 7.24 -23.71 -3.72
N ASP A 23 7.68 -23.24 -2.56
CA ASP A 23 6.93 -23.39 -1.31
C ASP A 23 5.67 -22.54 -1.33
N LYS A 24 5.76 -21.31 -1.83
CA LYS A 24 4.62 -20.44 -2.04
C LYS A 24 3.62 -21.04 -3.03
N VAL A 25 4.09 -21.58 -4.15
CA VAL A 25 3.25 -22.28 -5.13
C VAL A 25 2.56 -23.49 -4.49
N ALA A 26 3.30 -24.30 -3.72
CA ALA A 26 2.73 -25.46 -3.01
C ALA A 26 1.64 -25.04 -2.01
N LYS A 27 1.88 -23.99 -1.22
CA LYS A 27 0.91 -23.43 -0.28
C LYS A 27 -0.33 -22.90 -0.99
N LEU A 28 -0.17 -22.17 -2.10
CA LEU A 28 -1.29 -21.68 -2.92
C LEU A 28 -2.13 -22.83 -3.48
N LYS A 29 -1.51 -23.90 -3.98
CA LYS A 29 -2.21 -25.12 -4.42
C LYS A 29 -2.98 -25.80 -3.28
N ALA A 30 -2.48 -25.69 -2.06
CA ALA A 30 -3.15 -26.19 -0.85
C ALA A 30 -4.24 -25.26 -0.31
N GLY A 31 -4.50 -24.11 -0.97
CA GLY A 31 -5.52 -23.14 -0.56
C GLY A 31 -5.08 -22.15 0.51
N TRP A 32 -3.78 -22.09 0.83
CA TRP A 32 -3.24 -21.05 1.71
C TRP A 32 -2.91 -19.79 0.91
N ILE A 33 -3.41 -18.64 1.35
CA ILE A 33 -3.21 -17.35 0.69
C ILE A 33 -2.18 -16.55 1.46
N PRO A 34 -1.06 -16.11 0.83
CA PRO A 34 0.08 -15.49 1.50
C PRO A 34 -0.10 -14.00 1.84
N ILE A 35 -1.28 -13.44 1.62
CA ILE A 35 -1.60 -12.03 1.88
C ILE A 35 -2.99 -11.94 2.49
N TYR A 36 -3.17 -10.98 3.39
CA TYR A 36 -4.51 -10.64 3.86
C TYR A 36 -5.16 -9.64 2.90
N GLU A 37 -6.21 -10.09 2.21
CA GLU A 37 -7.02 -9.25 1.32
C GLU A 37 -8.49 -9.70 1.40
N PRO A 38 -9.40 -8.83 1.87
CA PRO A 38 -10.81 -9.18 2.00
C PRO A 38 -11.42 -9.69 0.69
N GLY A 39 -12.11 -10.82 0.75
CA GLY A 39 -12.78 -11.44 -0.41
C GLY A 39 -11.89 -12.26 -1.34
N LEU A 40 -10.55 -12.22 -1.20
CA LEU A 40 -9.63 -12.90 -2.11
C LEU A 40 -9.69 -14.44 -1.97
N LYS A 41 -9.64 -14.95 -0.75
CA LYS A 41 -9.57 -16.40 -0.50
C LYS A 41 -10.71 -17.20 -1.15
N PRO A 42 -12.00 -16.80 -1.01
CA PRO A 42 -13.10 -17.50 -1.68
C PRO A 42 -12.97 -17.54 -3.21
N ILE A 43 -12.49 -16.46 -3.83
CA ILE A 43 -12.31 -16.38 -5.29
C ILE A 43 -11.19 -17.32 -5.74
N VAL A 44 -10.07 -17.34 -5.04
CA VAL A 44 -8.95 -18.24 -5.35
C VAL A 44 -9.39 -19.70 -5.26
N LEU A 45 -10.08 -20.10 -4.17
CA LEU A 45 -10.52 -21.47 -3.97
C LEU A 45 -11.48 -21.91 -5.09
N ARG A 46 -12.51 -21.10 -5.42
CA ARG A 46 -13.41 -21.39 -6.53
C ARG A 46 -12.69 -21.49 -7.85
N GLY A 47 -11.79 -20.56 -8.15
CA GLY A 47 -11.02 -20.58 -9.39
C GLY A 47 -10.18 -21.86 -9.56
N CYS A 48 -9.60 -22.36 -8.45
CA CYS A 48 -8.86 -23.63 -8.43
C CYS A 48 -9.79 -24.84 -8.63
N GLU A 49 -10.93 -24.89 -7.91
CA GLU A 49 -11.93 -25.96 -8.03
C GLU A 49 -12.50 -26.07 -9.45
N ASP A 50 -12.76 -24.93 -10.08
CA ASP A 50 -13.25 -24.84 -11.46
C ASP A 50 -12.16 -25.12 -12.52
N GLY A 51 -10.89 -25.26 -12.12
CA GLY A 51 -9.75 -25.44 -13.02
C GLY A 51 -9.43 -24.20 -13.88
N ARG A 52 -9.95 -23.03 -13.50
CA ARG A 52 -9.68 -21.75 -14.18
C ARG A 52 -8.48 -21.01 -13.62
N LEU A 53 -8.10 -21.26 -12.37
CA LEU A 53 -6.91 -20.68 -11.74
C LEU A 53 -5.92 -21.77 -11.41
N LEU A 54 -4.75 -21.69 -12.02
CA LEU A 54 -3.66 -22.64 -11.86
C LEU A 54 -2.42 -21.94 -11.29
N PHE A 55 -1.58 -22.71 -10.59
CA PHE A 55 -0.30 -22.24 -10.06
C PHE A 55 0.83 -23.15 -10.48
N THR A 56 1.96 -22.59 -10.94
CA THR A 56 3.14 -23.36 -11.34
C THR A 56 4.42 -22.55 -11.09
N THR A 57 5.54 -23.27 -11.04
CA THR A 57 6.87 -22.64 -11.06
C THR A 57 7.45 -22.58 -12.48
N SER A 58 6.81 -23.23 -13.46
CA SER A 58 7.28 -23.33 -14.84
C SER A 58 6.63 -22.29 -15.74
N LEU A 59 7.38 -21.26 -16.14
CA LEU A 59 6.91 -20.28 -17.11
C LEU A 59 6.66 -20.93 -18.48
N ALA A 60 7.50 -21.86 -18.90
CA ALA A 60 7.35 -22.58 -20.17
C ALA A 60 6.01 -23.32 -20.28
N GLU A 61 5.58 -23.99 -19.19
CA GLU A 61 4.26 -24.65 -19.14
C GLU A 61 3.12 -23.63 -19.18
N ALA A 62 3.26 -22.54 -18.43
CA ALA A 62 2.23 -21.51 -18.33
C ALA A 62 2.03 -20.75 -19.64
N MET A 63 3.06 -20.67 -20.48
CA MET A 63 3.02 -19.97 -21.77
C MET A 63 2.40 -20.78 -22.91
N GLN A 64 2.14 -22.08 -22.71
CA GLN A 64 1.48 -22.88 -23.74
C GLN A 64 0.06 -22.35 -24.01
N ASP A 65 -0.24 -22.05 -25.27
CA ASP A 65 -1.54 -21.50 -25.73
C ASP A 65 -1.94 -20.18 -25.03
N THR A 66 -0.97 -19.36 -24.60
CA THR A 66 -1.22 -18.11 -23.88
C THR A 66 -1.05 -16.91 -24.81
N GLU A 67 -2.13 -16.12 -24.97
CA GLU A 67 -2.14 -14.90 -25.79
C GLU A 67 -1.72 -13.65 -24.98
N ILE A 68 -1.93 -13.62 -23.66
CA ILE A 68 -1.68 -12.45 -22.81
C ILE A 68 -0.82 -12.85 -21.60
N ILE A 69 0.33 -12.21 -21.46
CA ILE A 69 1.31 -12.52 -20.41
C ILE A 69 1.50 -11.28 -19.53
N PHE A 70 1.10 -11.36 -18.26
CA PHE A 70 1.25 -10.27 -17.32
C PHE A 70 2.56 -10.37 -16.51
N ILE A 71 3.38 -9.33 -16.59
CA ILE A 71 4.51 -9.12 -15.68
C ILE A 71 3.98 -8.40 -14.44
N ALA A 72 3.84 -9.12 -13.34
CA ALA A 72 3.26 -8.65 -12.08
C ALA A 72 4.17 -8.93 -10.88
N VAL A 73 5.47 -8.69 -11.06
CA VAL A 73 6.52 -8.90 -10.05
C VAL A 73 6.80 -7.62 -9.26
N GLY A 74 7.40 -7.76 -8.08
CA GLY A 74 7.78 -6.63 -7.25
C GLY A 74 8.84 -5.75 -7.91
N THR A 75 8.74 -4.45 -7.66
CA THR A 75 9.73 -3.42 -8.03
C THR A 75 10.18 -2.70 -6.77
N PRO A 76 11.04 -3.31 -5.93
CA PRO A 76 11.47 -2.70 -4.69
C PRO A 76 12.26 -1.41 -4.97
N PRO A 77 12.29 -0.47 -4.02
CA PRO A 77 13.11 0.72 -4.17
C PRO A 77 14.59 0.36 -4.06
N GLY A 78 15.42 0.97 -4.92
CA GLY A 78 16.86 1.02 -4.75
C GLY A 78 17.27 1.97 -3.62
N GLU A 79 18.52 1.90 -3.18
CA GLU A 79 19.07 2.80 -2.15
C GLU A 79 19.04 4.28 -2.57
N ASP A 80 19.13 4.55 -3.86
CA ASP A 80 19.08 5.88 -4.48
C ASP A 80 17.63 6.39 -4.75
N GLY A 81 16.63 5.62 -4.36
CA GLY A 81 15.21 5.90 -4.62
C GLY A 81 14.70 5.45 -5.99
N SER A 82 15.56 4.87 -6.84
CA SER A 82 15.15 4.25 -8.10
C SER A 82 14.23 3.04 -7.87
N ALA A 83 13.54 2.57 -8.91
CA ALA A 83 12.84 1.28 -8.87
C ALA A 83 13.76 0.18 -9.42
N ASP A 84 13.99 -0.89 -8.65
CA ASP A 84 14.74 -2.04 -9.14
C ASP A 84 13.93 -2.84 -10.17
N LEU A 85 14.42 -2.87 -11.40
CA LEU A 85 13.79 -3.55 -12.53
C LEU A 85 14.32 -4.98 -12.79
N LYS A 86 15.23 -5.48 -11.97
CA LYS A 86 15.88 -6.79 -12.21
C LYS A 86 14.86 -7.90 -12.42
N HIS A 87 13.83 -7.97 -11.57
CA HIS A 87 12.81 -9.00 -11.68
C HIS A 87 11.94 -8.81 -12.94
N VAL A 88 11.59 -7.57 -13.29
CA VAL A 88 10.81 -7.26 -14.50
C VAL A 88 11.58 -7.71 -15.76
N LEU A 89 12.86 -7.36 -15.86
CA LEU A 89 13.70 -7.69 -17.01
C LEU A 89 14.04 -9.18 -17.07
N ALA A 90 14.24 -9.84 -15.92
CA ALA A 90 14.42 -11.28 -15.88
C ALA A 90 13.19 -12.04 -16.42
N VAL A 91 11.98 -11.62 -16.01
CA VAL A 91 10.73 -12.21 -16.55
C VAL A 91 10.59 -11.90 -18.04
N ALA A 92 10.90 -10.68 -18.50
CA ALA A 92 10.88 -10.34 -19.92
C ALA A 92 11.81 -11.22 -20.76
N SER A 93 13.04 -11.44 -20.28
CA SER A 93 14.00 -12.36 -20.93
C SER A 93 13.44 -13.79 -20.97
N ALA A 94 12.93 -14.31 -19.84
CA ALA A 94 12.35 -15.65 -19.81
C ALA A 94 11.12 -15.81 -20.71
N ILE A 95 10.31 -14.75 -20.87
CA ILE A 95 9.22 -14.74 -21.88
C ILE A 95 9.82 -14.91 -23.29
N GLY A 96 10.85 -14.16 -23.64
CA GLY A 96 11.51 -14.28 -24.94
C GLY A 96 12.12 -15.66 -25.21
N GLU A 97 12.64 -16.33 -24.19
CA GLU A 97 13.16 -17.70 -24.27
C GLU A 97 12.08 -18.74 -24.65
N HIS A 98 10.84 -18.52 -24.25
CA HIS A 98 9.76 -19.50 -24.39
C HIS A 98 8.64 -19.10 -25.35
N LEU A 99 8.63 -17.83 -25.84
CA LEU A 99 7.59 -17.36 -26.74
C LEU A 99 7.57 -18.20 -28.04
N ALA A 100 6.40 -18.79 -28.33
CA ALA A 100 6.21 -19.66 -29.49
C ALA A 100 5.32 -19.04 -30.55
N ASP A 101 4.34 -18.25 -30.17
CA ASP A 101 3.37 -17.56 -31.02
C ASP A 101 3.20 -16.13 -30.60
N TYR A 102 2.40 -15.36 -31.34
CA TYR A 102 2.08 -13.97 -30.97
C TYR A 102 1.49 -13.88 -29.58
N ALA A 103 2.04 -12.99 -28.76
CA ALA A 103 1.46 -12.64 -27.47
C ALA A 103 1.55 -11.15 -27.17
N VAL A 104 0.66 -10.69 -26.28
CA VAL A 104 0.72 -9.36 -25.67
C VAL A 104 1.39 -9.48 -24.31
N VAL A 105 2.56 -8.88 -24.17
CA VAL A 105 3.31 -8.81 -22.91
C VAL A 105 2.87 -7.56 -22.17
N VAL A 106 2.22 -7.73 -21.02
CA VAL A 106 1.60 -6.64 -20.26
C VAL A 106 2.40 -6.35 -19.00
N THR A 107 2.97 -5.17 -18.89
CA THR A 107 3.59 -4.70 -17.66
C THR A 107 2.51 -4.17 -16.72
N LYS A 108 2.24 -4.90 -15.64
CA LYS A 108 1.28 -4.51 -14.61
C LYS A 108 1.95 -3.91 -13.38
N SER A 109 3.19 -4.28 -13.10
CA SER A 109 4.02 -3.70 -12.04
C SER A 109 4.15 -2.18 -12.24
N THR A 110 4.25 -1.44 -11.12
CA THR A 110 4.57 -0.01 -11.17
C THR A 110 6.03 0.16 -11.52
N VAL A 111 6.29 0.70 -12.70
CA VAL A 111 7.63 0.79 -13.29
C VAL A 111 7.91 2.20 -13.81
N PRO A 112 9.18 2.67 -13.80
CA PRO A 112 9.57 3.95 -14.38
C PRO A 112 9.18 4.08 -15.86
N VAL A 113 8.97 5.33 -16.27
CA VAL A 113 8.66 5.65 -17.68
C VAL A 113 9.78 5.16 -18.60
N GLY A 114 9.41 4.48 -19.68
CA GLY A 114 10.33 3.86 -20.62
C GLY A 114 10.70 2.40 -20.28
N THR A 115 10.11 1.82 -19.24
CA THR A 115 10.37 0.41 -18.89
C THR A 115 9.81 -0.54 -19.95
N ALA A 116 8.68 -0.24 -20.57
CA ALA A 116 8.13 -1.06 -21.63
C ALA A 116 9.10 -1.20 -22.84
N GLU A 117 9.87 -0.17 -23.15
CA GLU A 117 10.92 -0.25 -24.18
C GLU A 117 12.03 -1.23 -23.75
N LYS A 118 12.43 -1.22 -22.49
CA LYS A 118 13.43 -2.16 -21.94
C LYS A 118 12.90 -3.59 -21.97
N VAL A 119 11.62 -3.80 -21.62
CA VAL A 119 10.93 -5.11 -21.73
C VAL A 119 10.93 -5.58 -23.17
N LYS A 120 10.56 -4.71 -24.12
CA LYS A 120 10.55 -5.03 -25.56
C LYS A 120 11.93 -5.45 -26.03
N LEU A 121 12.98 -4.73 -25.65
CA LEU A 121 14.36 -5.06 -25.98
C LEU A 121 14.79 -6.41 -25.39
N ALA A 122 14.46 -6.71 -24.14
CA ALA A 122 14.80 -7.96 -23.48
C ALA A 122 14.15 -9.17 -24.17
N VAL A 123 12.86 -9.08 -24.52
CA VAL A 123 12.16 -10.13 -25.28
C VAL A 123 12.75 -10.28 -26.67
N SER A 124 12.95 -9.17 -27.41
CA SER A 124 13.49 -9.18 -28.78
C SER A 124 14.88 -9.79 -28.84
N TRP A 125 15.72 -9.51 -27.86
CA TRP A 125 17.07 -10.07 -27.79
C TRP A 125 17.05 -11.60 -27.70
N GLN A 126 16.20 -12.16 -26.86
CA GLN A 126 16.03 -13.61 -26.72
C GLN A 126 15.49 -14.27 -28.00
N LEU A 127 14.53 -13.63 -28.69
CA LEU A 127 14.03 -14.12 -29.97
C LEU A 127 15.12 -14.14 -31.04
N GLN A 128 15.95 -13.10 -31.09
CA GLN A 128 17.09 -13.02 -31.99
C GLN A 128 18.13 -14.10 -31.68
N ASP A 129 18.45 -14.33 -30.39
CA ASP A 129 19.39 -15.38 -29.96
C ASP A 129 18.90 -16.77 -30.36
N ARG A 130 17.60 -17.01 -30.31
CA ARG A 130 16.95 -18.25 -30.78
C ARG A 130 16.84 -18.34 -32.29
N GLY A 131 17.14 -17.28 -33.06
CA GLY A 131 17.00 -17.24 -34.49
C GLY A 131 15.55 -17.33 -35.00
N VAL A 132 14.57 -16.86 -34.22
CA VAL A 132 13.14 -16.87 -34.60
C VAL A 132 12.61 -15.44 -34.74
N ASP A 133 11.63 -15.26 -35.64
CA ASP A 133 10.92 -14.01 -35.88
C ASP A 133 9.45 -14.16 -35.42
N ILE A 134 9.18 -13.92 -34.16
CA ILE A 134 7.86 -14.02 -33.56
C ILE A 134 7.39 -12.60 -33.19
N ALA A 135 6.26 -12.18 -33.73
CA ALA A 135 5.66 -10.90 -33.40
C ALA A 135 5.11 -10.90 -31.98
N PHE A 136 5.28 -9.78 -31.28
CA PHE A 136 4.68 -9.53 -29.98
C PHE A 136 4.47 -8.03 -29.77
N ASP A 137 3.56 -7.67 -28.89
CA ASP A 137 3.35 -6.30 -28.44
C ASP A 137 3.66 -6.17 -26.94
N VAL A 138 4.16 -4.99 -26.52
CA VAL A 138 4.32 -4.65 -25.11
C VAL A 138 3.31 -3.59 -24.74
N VAL A 139 2.59 -3.82 -23.65
CA VAL A 139 1.51 -2.98 -23.14
C VAL A 139 1.83 -2.56 -21.70
N SER A 140 1.57 -1.32 -21.35
CA SER A 140 1.56 -0.86 -19.96
C SER A 140 0.13 -0.84 -19.43
N ASN A 141 -0.14 -1.62 -18.38
CA ASN A 141 -1.45 -1.66 -17.74
C ASN A 141 -1.28 -1.53 -16.22
N PRO A 142 -0.93 -0.32 -15.76
CA PRO A 142 -0.72 -0.08 -14.33
C PRO A 142 -1.99 -0.35 -13.52
N GLU A 143 -1.82 -0.87 -12.32
CA GLU A 143 -2.92 -1.13 -11.40
C GLU A 143 -3.17 0.08 -10.46
N PHE A 144 -4.41 0.27 -10.06
CA PHE A 144 -4.83 1.31 -9.11
C PHE A 144 -5.58 0.69 -7.92
N LEU A 145 -5.23 -0.53 -7.58
CA LEU A 145 -5.85 -1.29 -6.51
C LEU A 145 -5.41 -0.75 -5.14
N LYS A 146 -6.35 -0.66 -4.23
CA LYS A 146 -6.07 -0.33 -2.83
C LYS A 146 -5.95 -1.63 -2.03
N GLU A 147 -4.83 -1.86 -1.37
CA GLU A 147 -4.72 -2.96 -0.40
C GLU A 147 -5.90 -2.90 0.59
N GLY A 148 -6.48 -4.05 0.93
CA GLY A 148 -7.68 -4.12 1.76
C GLY A 148 -9.02 -3.87 1.03
N ALA A 149 -8.97 -3.48 -0.25
CA ALA A 149 -10.13 -3.34 -1.13
C ALA A 149 -9.80 -3.72 -2.59
N ALA A 150 -8.71 -4.45 -2.81
CA ALA A 150 -8.17 -4.70 -4.14
C ALA A 150 -9.09 -5.58 -5.00
N VAL A 151 -9.81 -6.52 -4.39
CA VAL A 151 -10.80 -7.35 -5.10
C VAL A 151 -11.96 -6.49 -5.61
N ASP A 152 -12.53 -5.64 -4.75
CA ASP A 152 -13.64 -4.76 -5.15
C ASP A 152 -13.19 -3.73 -6.19
N ASP A 153 -12.01 -3.12 -6.02
CA ASP A 153 -11.44 -2.17 -6.98
C ASP A 153 -11.17 -2.81 -8.34
N PHE A 154 -10.76 -4.09 -8.37
CA PHE A 154 -10.54 -4.82 -9.62
C PHE A 154 -11.86 -5.17 -10.30
N MET A 155 -12.84 -5.67 -9.53
CA MET A 155 -14.13 -6.11 -10.08
C MET A 155 -15.02 -4.92 -10.48
N LYS A 156 -14.84 -3.76 -9.87
CA LYS A 156 -15.61 -2.53 -10.14
C LYS A 156 -14.68 -1.32 -10.28
N PRO A 157 -13.77 -1.32 -11.26
CA PRO A 157 -12.78 -0.26 -11.40
C PRO A 157 -13.43 1.08 -11.75
N ASP A 158 -12.93 2.18 -11.19
CA ASP A 158 -13.28 3.53 -11.63
C ASP A 158 -12.81 3.77 -13.07
N ARG A 159 -11.64 3.25 -13.40
CA ARG A 159 -10.99 3.30 -14.72
C ARG A 159 -9.97 2.18 -14.87
N ILE A 160 -9.72 1.81 -16.13
CA ILE A 160 -8.67 0.88 -16.53
C ILE A 160 -7.76 1.62 -17.51
N VAL A 161 -6.51 1.88 -17.11
CA VAL A 161 -5.52 2.56 -17.95
C VAL A 161 -4.73 1.53 -18.75
N VAL A 162 -4.67 1.69 -20.06
CA VAL A 162 -3.97 0.78 -20.97
C VAL A 162 -3.14 1.58 -21.97
N GLY A 163 -1.84 1.50 -21.82
CA GLY A 163 -0.86 2.06 -22.76
C GLY A 163 -0.56 1.09 -23.88
N VAL A 164 -0.86 1.44 -25.11
CA VAL A 164 -0.70 0.60 -26.30
C VAL A 164 -0.11 1.40 -27.46
N ASP A 165 0.67 0.71 -28.31
CA ASP A 165 1.27 1.29 -29.53
C ASP A 165 0.73 0.64 -30.81
N SER A 166 -0.12 -0.41 -30.72
CA SER A 166 -0.71 -1.08 -31.90
C SER A 166 -2.22 -1.26 -31.75
N ASP A 167 -2.93 -1.26 -32.90
CA ASP A 167 -4.36 -1.57 -32.93
C ASP A 167 -4.63 -3.04 -32.57
N ARG A 168 -3.69 -3.93 -32.82
CA ARG A 168 -3.81 -5.35 -32.45
C ARG A 168 -3.84 -5.52 -30.94
N SER A 169 -2.84 -5.00 -30.25
CA SER A 169 -2.81 -5.06 -28.77
C SER A 169 -3.97 -4.29 -28.13
N ARG A 170 -4.40 -3.17 -28.73
CA ARG A 170 -5.61 -2.44 -28.31
C ARG A 170 -6.86 -3.33 -28.38
N GLY A 171 -7.02 -4.10 -29.44
CA GLY A 171 -8.13 -5.03 -29.61
C GLY A 171 -8.13 -6.14 -28.56
N VAL A 172 -6.97 -6.77 -28.32
CA VAL A 172 -6.79 -7.82 -27.32
C VAL A 172 -7.11 -7.31 -25.91
N MET A 173 -6.57 -6.16 -25.54
CA MET A 173 -6.82 -5.57 -24.20
C MET A 173 -8.27 -5.11 -24.02
N ARG A 174 -8.92 -4.64 -25.07
CA ARG A 174 -10.34 -4.30 -25.04
C ARG A 174 -11.20 -5.53 -24.78
N GLU A 175 -10.91 -6.63 -25.48
CA GLU A 175 -11.62 -7.90 -25.29
C GLU A 175 -11.44 -8.45 -23.87
N LEU A 176 -10.20 -8.41 -23.32
CA LEU A 176 -9.91 -8.85 -21.97
C LEU A 176 -10.73 -8.09 -20.91
N TYR A 177 -10.88 -6.77 -21.08
CA TYR A 177 -11.53 -5.91 -20.07
C TYR A 177 -13.00 -5.58 -20.38
N LYS A 178 -13.60 -6.11 -21.45
CA LYS A 178 -14.98 -5.77 -21.86
C LYS A 178 -16.02 -6.01 -20.77
N ASP A 179 -15.87 -7.10 -20.01
CA ASP A 179 -16.83 -7.50 -18.99
C ASP A 179 -16.79 -6.58 -17.75
N PHE A 180 -15.72 -5.85 -17.54
CA PHE A 180 -15.58 -4.85 -16.49
C PHE A 180 -16.18 -3.48 -16.89
N SER A 181 -16.56 -3.32 -18.16
CA SER A 181 -17.03 -2.05 -18.75
C SER A 181 -18.48 -2.11 -19.26
N ARG A 182 -19.32 -3.02 -18.72
CA ARG A 182 -20.67 -3.27 -19.24
C ARG A 182 -21.62 -2.07 -19.25
N ASN A 183 -21.51 -1.17 -18.27
CA ASN A 183 -22.41 -0.03 -18.12
C ASN A 183 -21.92 1.23 -18.86
N HIS A 184 -20.62 1.42 -18.96
CA HIS A 184 -19.95 2.49 -19.70
C HIS A 184 -18.49 2.12 -19.92
N ASP A 185 -17.88 2.68 -20.95
CA ASP A 185 -16.48 2.40 -21.26
C ASP A 185 -15.58 3.01 -20.16
N ARG A 186 -14.88 2.15 -19.45
CA ARG A 186 -13.94 2.53 -18.37
C ARG A 186 -12.48 2.41 -18.81
N ILE A 187 -12.25 1.95 -20.04
CA ILE A 187 -10.90 1.72 -20.54
C ILE A 187 -10.37 3.00 -21.17
N LEU A 188 -9.30 3.52 -20.59
CA LEU A 188 -8.58 4.68 -21.10
C LEU A 188 -7.35 4.21 -21.86
N PHE A 189 -7.42 4.21 -23.19
CA PHE A 189 -6.28 3.92 -24.04
C PHE A 189 -5.43 5.17 -24.25
N MET A 190 -4.12 5.01 -24.11
CA MET A 190 -3.13 6.07 -24.30
C MET A 190 -1.79 5.49 -24.80
N GLY A 191 -0.78 6.32 -25.00
CA GLY A 191 0.58 5.86 -25.28
C GLY A 191 1.17 5.09 -24.09
N VAL A 192 2.11 4.19 -24.36
CA VAL A 192 2.70 3.32 -23.32
C VAL A 192 3.38 4.14 -22.23
N LYS A 193 4.19 5.14 -22.58
CA LYS A 193 4.85 6.03 -21.61
C LYS A 193 3.84 6.88 -20.81
N ASP A 194 2.74 7.26 -21.44
CA ASP A 194 1.67 8.03 -20.77
C ASP A 194 1.02 7.20 -19.66
N ALA A 195 0.79 5.90 -19.92
CA ALA A 195 0.23 4.98 -18.94
C ALA A 195 1.20 4.74 -17.76
N GLU A 196 2.49 4.55 -18.04
CA GLU A 196 3.52 4.44 -17.00
C GLU A 196 3.55 5.70 -16.12
N MET A 197 3.58 6.91 -16.72
CA MET A 197 3.57 8.17 -15.98
C MET A 197 2.27 8.37 -15.20
N THR A 198 1.11 7.98 -15.76
CA THR A 198 -0.20 8.15 -15.11
C THR A 198 -0.26 7.49 -13.73
N LYS A 199 0.36 6.32 -13.56
CA LYS A 199 0.42 5.63 -12.25
C LYS A 199 1.18 6.45 -11.22
N TYR A 200 2.38 6.91 -11.57
CA TYR A 200 3.21 7.71 -10.66
C TYR A 200 2.56 9.06 -10.32
N ALA A 201 2.04 9.74 -11.33
CA ALA A 201 1.36 11.02 -11.13
C ALA A 201 0.13 10.89 -10.22
N GLY A 202 -0.67 9.82 -10.43
CA GLY A 202 -1.83 9.54 -9.59
C GLY A 202 -1.48 9.30 -8.12
N ASN A 203 -0.52 8.41 -7.85
CA ASN A 203 -0.08 8.13 -6.47
C ASN A 203 0.57 9.34 -5.82
N SER A 204 1.39 10.09 -6.56
CA SER A 204 2.03 11.31 -6.06
C SER A 204 1.02 12.42 -5.76
N MET A 205 -0.05 12.56 -6.55
CA MET A 205 -1.12 13.51 -6.28
C MET A 205 -1.88 13.16 -4.98
N LEU A 206 -2.16 11.88 -4.76
CA LEU A 206 -2.81 11.43 -3.52
C LEU A 206 -1.91 11.66 -2.30
N ALA A 207 -0.61 11.35 -2.41
CA ALA A 207 0.38 11.64 -1.37
C ALA A 207 0.49 13.14 -1.08
N THR A 208 0.43 13.99 -2.12
CA THR A 208 0.42 15.45 -2.00
C THR A 208 -0.77 15.95 -1.20
N LYS A 209 -1.99 15.44 -1.47
CA LYS A 209 -3.19 15.80 -0.71
C LYS A 209 -3.06 15.49 0.78
N ILE A 210 -2.53 14.32 1.12
CA ILE A 210 -2.32 13.91 2.52
C ILE A 210 -1.26 14.80 3.17
N SER A 211 -0.10 14.99 2.53
CA SER A 211 0.99 15.81 3.09
C SER A 211 0.58 17.27 3.25
N PHE A 212 -0.18 17.83 2.29
CA PHE A 212 -0.74 19.18 2.42
C PHE A 212 -1.65 19.30 3.65
N MET A 213 -2.58 18.36 3.84
CA MET A 213 -3.47 18.39 5.01
C MET A 213 -2.74 18.17 6.33
N ASN A 214 -1.67 17.37 6.34
CA ASN A 214 -0.82 17.21 7.51
C ASN A 214 -0.07 18.51 7.86
N GLU A 215 0.41 19.24 6.85
CA GLU A 215 1.02 20.56 7.06
C GLU A 215 0.03 21.55 7.63
N ILE A 216 -1.19 21.62 7.06
CA ILE A 216 -2.27 22.46 7.58
C ILE A 216 -2.64 22.06 9.02
N ALA A 217 -2.71 20.76 9.33
CA ALA A 217 -3.03 20.31 10.68
C ALA A 217 -1.96 20.72 11.71
N ASN A 218 -0.68 20.61 11.35
CA ASN A 218 0.41 21.06 12.21
C ASN A 218 0.35 22.59 12.42
N LEU A 219 0.02 23.36 11.38
CA LEU A 219 -0.19 24.79 11.51
C LEU A 219 -1.40 25.12 12.41
N CYS A 220 -2.50 24.37 12.29
CA CYS A 220 -3.66 24.48 13.16
C CYS A 220 -3.32 24.26 14.63
N ASP A 221 -2.46 23.29 14.94
CA ASP A 221 -1.94 23.06 16.30
C ASP A 221 -1.26 24.32 16.88
N HIS A 222 -0.49 25.04 16.06
CA HIS A 222 0.21 26.26 16.48
C HIS A 222 -0.74 27.46 16.64
N LEU A 223 -1.76 27.53 15.79
CA LEU A 223 -2.72 28.67 15.74
C LEU A 223 -3.92 28.48 16.68
N GLY A 224 -4.10 27.29 17.29
CA GLY A 224 -5.28 26.97 18.09
C GLY A 224 -6.56 26.82 17.26
N VAL A 225 -6.44 26.35 16.01
CA VAL A 225 -7.55 26.11 15.07
C VAL A 225 -7.83 24.60 15.04
N ASP A 226 -9.11 24.20 14.97
CA ASP A 226 -9.48 22.79 14.73
C ASP A 226 -9.40 22.47 13.23
N VAL A 227 -8.49 21.58 12.85
CA VAL A 227 -8.29 21.18 11.45
C VAL A 227 -9.52 20.48 10.86
N GLU A 228 -10.38 19.85 11.68
CA GLU A 228 -11.60 19.19 11.18
C GLU A 228 -12.55 20.21 10.54
N ASN A 229 -12.74 21.38 11.15
CA ASN A 229 -13.53 22.46 10.57
C ASN A 229 -12.92 22.98 9.26
N VAL A 230 -11.58 23.08 9.22
CA VAL A 230 -10.86 23.46 8.00
C VAL A 230 -11.06 22.42 6.91
N ARG A 231 -10.91 21.14 7.24
CA ARG A 231 -11.10 20.00 6.32
C ARG A 231 -12.51 19.98 5.74
N LEU A 232 -13.53 20.15 6.58
CA LEU A 232 -14.93 20.23 6.16
C LEU A 232 -15.17 21.44 5.26
N GLY A 233 -14.62 22.59 5.62
CA GLY A 233 -14.74 23.83 4.83
C GLY A 233 -14.16 23.70 3.43
N ILE A 234 -12.89 23.27 3.31
CA ILE A 234 -12.25 23.13 1.98
C ILE A 234 -12.79 21.93 1.19
N GLY A 235 -13.13 20.82 1.86
CA GLY A 235 -13.64 19.59 1.23
C GLY A 235 -15.03 19.78 0.62
N SER A 236 -15.81 20.76 1.08
CA SER A 236 -17.12 21.10 0.51
C SER A 236 -17.02 21.73 -0.88
N ASP A 237 -15.85 22.24 -1.28
CA ASP A 237 -15.61 22.67 -2.66
C ASP A 237 -15.44 21.44 -3.56
N SER A 238 -16.31 21.29 -4.57
CA SER A 238 -16.30 20.16 -5.51
C SER A 238 -14.97 20.00 -6.28
N ARG A 239 -14.19 21.07 -6.41
CA ARG A 239 -12.86 21.05 -7.06
C ARG A 239 -11.81 20.38 -6.18
N ILE A 240 -12.02 20.28 -4.86
CA ILE A 240 -11.12 19.68 -3.88
C ILE A 240 -11.66 18.31 -3.47
N GLY A 241 -12.91 18.25 -2.99
CA GLY A 241 -13.58 17.06 -2.47
C GLY A 241 -12.95 16.54 -1.18
N TYR A 242 -13.64 15.60 -0.51
CA TYR A 242 -13.25 15.06 0.80
C TYR A 242 -12.20 13.96 0.75
N SER A 243 -11.95 13.35 -0.42
CA SER A 243 -11.04 12.22 -0.54
C SER A 243 -9.59 12.63 -0.35
N PHE A 244 -8.85 11.87 0.48
CA PHE A 244 -7.41 12.05 0.74
C PHE A 244 -7.04 13.38 1.43
N ILE A 245 -7.98 14.06 2.09
CA ILE A 245 -7.71 15.26 2.89
C ILE A 245 -7.95 15.00 4.40
N TYR A 246 -7.69 13.81 4.88
CA TYR A 246 -7.73 13.45 6.30
C TYR A 246 -6.33 13.59 6.88
N PRO A 247 -6.09 14.50 7.84
CA PRO A 247 -4.79 14.62 8.50
C PRO A 247 -4.58 13.45 9.46
N GLY A 248 -3.31 13.09 9.66
CA GLY A 248 -2.93 12.00 10.55
C GLY A 248 -1.42 11.97 10.81
N CYS A 249 -0.93 10.88 11.37
CA CYS A 249 0.48 10.68 11.72
C CYS A 249 1.37 10.27 10.53
N GLY A 250 0.99 10.56 9.31
CA GLY A 250 1.72 10.21 8.09
C GLY A 250 1.16 8.98 7.37
N TYR A 251 1.60 8.79 6.13
CA TYR A 251 1.27 7.61 5.33
C TYR A 251 2.47 6.67 5.23
N GLY A 252 2.18 5.39 5.05
CA GLY A 252 3.13 4.32 4.78
C GLY A 252 2.66 3.44 3.62
N GLY A 253 2.96 2.15 3.71
CA GLY A 253 2.64 1.15 2.71
C GLY A 253 3.64 1.06 1.58
N SER A 254 3.47 0.06 0.74
CA SER A 254 4.37 -0.29 -0.36
C SER A 254 4.35 0.66 -1.55
N CYS A 255 3.35 1.56 -1.65
CA CYS A 255 3.12 2.33 -2.86
C CYS A 255 3.54 3.80 -2.73
N PHE A 256 2.88 4.60 -1.89
CA PHE A 256 3.08 6.06 -1.87
C PHE A 256 4.53 6.48 -1.58
N PRO A 257 5.20 5.96 -0.53
CA PRO A 257 6.58 6.39 -0.26
C PRO A 257 7.52 6.04 -1.40
N LYS A 258 7.39 4.81 -1.94
CA LYS A 258 8.22 4.31 -3.04
C LYS A 258 7.98 5.11 -4.32
N ASP A 259 6.74 5.34 -4.71
CA ASP A 259 6.40 5.95 -5.99
C ASP A 259 6.74 7.44 -6.02
N VAL A 260 6.59 8.16 -4.90
CA VAL A 260 7.05 9.55 -4.78
C VAL A 260 8.57 9.63 -4.93
N ARG A 261 9.34 8.75 -4.23
CA ARG A 261 10.81 8.70 -4.38
C ARG A 261 11.24 8.36 -5.80
N ALA A 262 10.61 7.37 -6.42
CA ALA A 262 10.92 6.98 -7.79
C ALA A 262 10.65 8.11 -8.79
N LEU A 263 9.57 8.88 -8.61
CA LEU A 263 9.29 10.03 -9.49
C LEU A 263 10.27 11.19 -9.24
N ILE A 264 10.73 11.42 -8.02
CA ILE A 264 11.81 12.37 -7.70
C ILE A 264 13.10 11.95 -8.40
N HIS A 265 13.46 10.66 -8.32
CA HIS A 265 14.66 10.11 -8.96
C HIS A 265 14.62 10.27 -10.49
N MET A 266 13.50 9.86 -11.12
CA MET A 266 13.30 10.04 -12.57
C MET A 266 13.43 11.51 -13.01
N ALA A 267 12.89 12.44 -12.22
CA ALA A 267 13.04 13.86 -12.50
C ALA A 267 14.51 14.29 -12.47
N GLY A 268 15.29 13.79 -11.50
CA GLY A 268 16.72 14.04 -11.37
C GLY A 268 17.55 13.51 -12.54
N GLU A 269 17.20 12.32 -13.09
CA GLU A 269 17.86 11.75 -14.28
C GLU A 269 17.70 12.64 -15.53
N HIS A 270 16.70 13.54 -15.51
CA HIS A 270 16.43 14.51 -16.59
C HIS A 270 16.76 15.95 -16.21
N ASP A 271 17.63 16.16 -15.21
CA ASP A 271 18.03 17.49 -14.71
C ASP A 271 16.84 18.37 -14.29
N TYR A 272 15.70 17.75 -13.91
CA TYR A 272 14.49 18.45 -13.49
C TYR A 272 14.31 18.39 -11.97
N ARG A 273 14.24 19.55 -11.32
CA ARG A 273 14.01 19.64 -9.88
C ARG A 273 12.51 19.55 -9.56
N SER A 274 12.07 18.43 -9.01
CA SER A 274 10.68 18.18 -8.61
C SER A 274 10.37 18.76 -7.22
N MET A 275 10.29 20.09 -7.10
CA MET A 275 10.18 20.83 -5.82
C MET A 275 8.99 20.36 -4.96
N ILE A 276 7.81 20.20 -5.56
CA ILE A 276 6.59 19.77 -4.84
C ILE A 276 6.77 18.36 -4.28
N LEU A 277 7.27 17.42 -5.08
CA LEU A 277 7.42 16.02 -4.66
C LEU A 277 8.47 15.87 -3.55
N GLN A 278 9.56 16.65 -3.61
CA GLN A 278 10.56 16.71 -2.54
C GLN A 278 9.90 17.19 -1.23
N ALA A 279 9.14 18.29 -1.28
CA ALA A 279 8.44 18.82 -0.11
C ALA A 279 7.40 17.82 0.44
N VAL A 280 6.70 17.09 -0.43
CA VAL A 280 5.73 16.03 -0.04
C VAL A 280 6.44 14.89 0.69
N HIS A 281 7.57 14.43 0.17
CA HIS A 281 8.38 13.39 0.80
C HIS A 281 8.89 13.84 2.17
N GLU A 282 9.55 14.98 2.24
CA GLU A 282 10.10 15.56 3.48
C GLU A 282 8.99 15.77 4.52
N ARG A 283 7.82 16.29 4.10
CA ARG A 283 6.68 16.49 5.00
C ARG A 283 6.17 15.18 5.57
N ASN A 284 6.08 14.12 4.77
CA ASN A 284 5.63 12.82 5.27
C ASN A 284 6.61 12.17 6.23
N GLU A 285 7.92 12.27 5.94
CA GLU A 285 8.94 11.75 6.87
C GLU A 285 8.87 12.47 8.22
N ASP A 286 8.80 13.82 8.22
CA ASP A 286 8.62 14.57 9.46
C ASP A 286 7.29 14.27 10.18
N GLN A 287 6.23 13.97 9.43
CA GLN A 287 4.92 13.66 9.98
C GLN A 287 4.88 12.35 10.79
N LYS A 288 5.69 11.37 10.43
CA LYS A 288 5.79 10.10 11.19
C LYS A 288 6.24 10.32 12.65
N HIS A 289 6.90 11.44 12.94
CA HIS A 289 7.42 11.81 14.26
C HIS A 289 6.46 12.68 15.10
N VAL A 290 5.32 13.09 14.53
CA VAL A 290 4.45 14.08 15.20
C VAL A 290 3.86 13.57 16.51
N LEU A 291 3.45 12.29 16.59
CA LEU A 291 2.92 11.70 17.82
C LEU A 291 3.98 11.64 18.91
N PHE A 292 5.19 11.23 18.58
CA PHE A 292 6.29 11.19 19.53
C PHE A 292 6.63 12.58 20.07
N ARG A 293 6.61 13.62 19.23
CA ARG A 293 6.79 15.01 19.69
C ARG A 293 5.72 15.43 20.71
N LYS A 294 4.44 15.05 20.46
CA LYS A 294 3.33 15.33 21.39
C LYS A 294 3.48 14.54 22.70
N ILE A 295 3.90 13.27 22.63
CA ILE A 295 4.17 12.43 23.79
C ILE A 295 5.29 13.05 24.65
N LYS A 296 6.40 13.44 24.04
CA LYS A 296 7.49 14.12 24.76
C LYS A 296 7.08 15.46 25.35
N ALA A 297 6.25 16.21 24.66
CA ALA A 297 5.74 17.47 25.21
C ALA A 297 4.90 17.26 26.46
N ARG A 298 4.18 16.14 26.58
CA ARG A 298 3.33 15.81 27.73
C ARG A 298 4.08 15.11 28.86
N PHE A 299 4.95 14.16 28.55
CA PHE A 299 5.60 13.28 29.53
C PHE A 299 7.07 13.61 29.80
N GLY A 300 7.68 14.46 29.01
CA GLY A 300 9.12 14.74 29.07
C GLY A 300 9.94 13.91 28.08
N ALA A 301 11.26 14.12 28.08
CA ALA A 301 12.15 13.45 27.15
C ALA A 301 12.52 12.02 27.57
N ASP A 302 12.58 11.78 28.88
CA ASP A 302 12.82 10.46 29.47
C ASP A 302 11.46 9.79 29.74
N LEU A 303 11.19 8.70 29.06
CA LEU A 303 9.94 7.93 29.18
C LEU A 303 10.14 6.64 30.00
N SER A 304 11.24 6.51 30.71
CA SER A 304 11.56 5.33 31.53
C SER A 304 10.45 5.06 32.53
N GLY A 305 10.00 3.81 32.61
CA GLY A 305 8.94 3.38 33.51
C GLY A 305 7.52 3.70 33.07
N LEU A 306 7.34 4.35 31.92
CA LEU A 306 6.04 4.56 31.31
C LEU A 306 5.71 3.41 30.36
N THR A 307 4.42 3.09 30.28
CA THR A 307 3.87 2.07 29.36
C THR A 307 2.84 2.69 28.43
N PHE A 308 3.02 2.55 27.14
CA PHE A 308 2.09 3.03 26.12
C PHE A 308 1.33 1.86 25.50
N GLY A 309 -0.01 1.93 25.55
CA GLY A 309 -0.89 1.02 24.81
C GLY A 309 -1.07 1.51 23.38
N LEU A 310 -0.58 0.77 22.40
CA LEU A 310 -0.61 1.18 20.99
C LEU A 310 -1.64 0.36 20.23
N TRP A 311 -2.56 1.04 19.56
CA TRP A 311 -3.57 0.46 18.69
C TRP A 311 -3.29 0.75 17.23
N GLY A 312 -3.04 -0.31 16.46
CA GLY A 312 -2.77 -0.27 15.02
C GLY A 312 -1.29 -0.28 14.69
N LEU A 313 -0.86 -1.31 13.96
CA LEU A 313 0.51 -1.53 13.48
C LEU A 313 0.60 -1.42 11.97
N ALA A 314 -0.42 -1.92 11.24
CA ALA A 314 -0.53 -1.77 9.80
C ALA A 314 -0.60 -0.28 9.39
N PHE A 315 -0.09 0.06 8.22
CA PHE A 315 -0.10 1.45 7.74
C PHE A 315 -1.50 2.02 7.51
N LYS A 316 -2.51 1.15 7.34
CA LYS A 316 -3.94 1.48 7.23
C LYS A 316 -4.81 0.26 7.58
N PRO A 317 -6.13 0.42 7.80
CA PRO A 317 -7.04 -0.69 8.02
C PRO A 317 -7.20 -1.61 6.78
N GLY A 318 -7.52 -2.89 7.04
CA GLY A 318 -7.83 -3.87 5.99
C GLY A 318 -6.63 -4.55 5.35
N THR A 319 -5.43 -4.39 5.91
CA THR A 319 -4.19 -5.05 5.46
C THR A 319 -3.32 -5.42 6.64
N ASP A 320 -2.41 -6.35 6.42
CA ASP A 320 -1.32 -6.75 7.33
C ASP A 320 0.01 -6.04 7.03
N ASP A 321 0.03 -5.14 6.02
CA ASP A 321 1.25 -4.45 5.57
C ASP A 321 1.70 -3.36 6.55
N ILE A 322 2.93 -3.52 7.07
CA ILE A 322 3.58 -2.60 8.00
C ILE A 322 4.72 -1.79 7.39
N ARG A 323 4.98 -1.98 6.10
CA ARG A 323 6.08 -1.28 5.41
C ARG A 323 5.89 0.22 5.49
N GLU A 324 6.94 0.93 5.92
CA GLU A 324 6.91 2.39 6.11
C GLU A 324 5.79 2.88 7.06
N ALA A 325 5.20 2.00 7.87
CA ALA A 325 4.10 2.34 8.77
C ALA A 325 4.56 3.29 9.89
N PRO A 326 3.83 4.37 10.16
CA PRO A 326 4.13 5.30 11.25
C PRO A 326 4.23 4.63 12.63
N ALA A 327 3.50 3.53 12.83
CA ALA A 327 3.52 2.77 14.09
C ALA A 327 4.92 2.20 14.39
N ILE A 328 5.61 1.67 13.39
CA ILE A 328 6.95 1.10 13.55
C ILE A 328 7.97 2.18 13.91
N VAL A 329 7.88 3.36 13.28
CA VAL A 329 8.71 4.53 13.62
C VAL A 329 8.47 4.95 15.06
N LEU A 330 7.20 5.09 15.45
CA LEU A 330 6.82 5.51 16.79
C LEU A 330 7.27 4.52 17.87
N ILE A 331 7.11 3.20 17.64
CA ILE A 331 7.57 2.17 18.58
C ILE A 331 9.08 2.29 18.81
N ARG A 332 9.88 2.47 17.75
CA ARG A 332 11.33 2.68 17.87
C ARG A 332 11.65 3.88 18.75
N GLU A 333 11.02 5.03 18.49
CA GLU A 333 11.24 6.25 19.28
C GLU A 333 10.83 6.11 20.74
N LEU A 334 9.72 5.42 21.04
CA LEU A 334 9.27 5.18 22.41
C LEU A 334 10.23 4.27 23.17
N VAL A 335 10.69 3.18 22.55
CA VAL A 335 11.65 2.25 23.15
C VAL A 335 13.01 2.93 23.36
N ASP A 336 13.48 3.70 22.38
CA ASP A 336 14.74 4.46 22.49
C ASP A 336 14.69 5.51 23.60
N ALA A 337 13.49 6.05 23.91
CA ALA A 337 13.28 6.96 25.04
C ALA A 337 13.05 6.26 26.40
N GLY A 338 13.16 4.92 26.44
CA GLY A 338 13.07 4.11 27.66
C GLY A 338 11.66 3.61 28.01
N ALA A 339 10.66 3.84 27.16
CA ALA A 339 9.29 3.38 27.40
C ALA A 339 9.11 1.89 27.10
N SER A 340 8.05 1.31 27.70
CA SER A 340 7.50 0.03 27.27
C SER A 340 6.27 0.24 26.39
N VAL A 341 6.11 -0.60 25.36
CA VAL A 341 4.98 -0.55 24.42
C VAL A 341 4.23 -1.88 24.45
N ARG A 342 2.91 -1.82 24.62
CA ARG A 342 2.01 -2.95 24.38
C ARG A 342 1.19 -2.64 23.15
N ALA A 343 1.35 -3.43 22.09
CA ALA A 343 0.75 -3.14 20.82
C ALA A 343 -0.26 -4.21 20.39
N TYR A 344 -1.33 -3.76 19.78
CA TYR A 344 -2.36 -4.59 19.18
C TYR A 344 -2.69 -4.13 17.77
N ASP A 345 -2.86 -5.09 16.88
CA ASP A 345 -3.42 -4.91 15.54
C ASP A 345 -4.27 -6.15 15.19
N PRO A 346 -5.40 -6.00 14.52
CA PRO A 346 -6.21 -7.16 14.12
C PRO A 346 -5.52 -8.15 13.19
N GLU A 347 -4.63 -7.67 12.30
CA GLU A 347 -4.03 -8.48 11.22
C GLU A 347 -2.50 -8.47 11.18
N ALA A 348 -1.85 -7.42 11.68
CA ALA A 348 -0.43 -7.18 11.46
C ALA A 348 0.50 -7.63 12.59
N LEU A 349 0.03 -8.45 13.54
CA LEU A 349 0.85 -8.88 14.69
C LEU A 349 2.05 -9.73 14.26
N GLU A 350 1.85 -10.67 13.34
CA GLU A 350 2.92 -11.57 12.85
C GLU A 350 3.97 -10.76 12.06
N ALA A 351 3.52 -9.89 11.15
CA ALA A 351 4.41 -9.02 10.40
C ALA A 351 5.23 -8.08 11.31
N ALA A 352 4.60 -7.52 12.35
CA ALA A 352 5.29 -6.67 13.32
C ALA A 352 6.29 -7.46 14.19
N HIS A 353 5.99 -8.71 14.55
CA HIS A 353 6.93 -9.57 15.26
C HIS A 353 8.19 -9.84 14.44
N ASP A 354 8.03 -10.06 13.13
CA ASP A 354 9.15 -10.34 12.24
C ASP A 354 10.01 -9.10 11.92
N GLU A 355 9.39 -7.90 11.91
CA GLU A 355 10.07 -6.63 11.60
C GLU A 355 10.79 -6.01 12.80
N LEU A 356 10.22 -6.13 14.01
CA LEU A 356 10.77 -5.50 15.21
C LEU A 356 11.94 -6.32 15.78
N PRO A 357 12.97 -5.67 16.38
CA PRO A 357 14.11 -6.37 16.97
C PRO A 357 13.69 -7.39 18.04
N ALA A 358 14.12 -8.65 17.91
CA ALA A 358 13.82 -9.72 18.87
C ALA A 358 14.20 -9.36 20.31
N GLU A 359 15.30 -8.62 20.50
CA GLU A 359 15.76 -8.16 21.81
C GLU A 359 14.74 -7.27 22.57
N TRP A 360 13.83 -6.59 21.84
CA TRP A 360 12.79 -5.77 22.47
C TRP A 360 11.70 -6.62 23.12
N PHE A 361 11.42 -7.78 22.53
CA PHE A 361 10.51 -8.78 23.12
C PHE A 361 11.17 -9.46 24.30
N ASP A 362 12.45 -9.86 24.17
CA ASP A 362 13.20 -10.53 25.24
C ASP A 362 13.35 -9.63 26.48
N LYS A 363 13.54 -8.32 26.29
CA LYS A 363 13.65 -7.33 27.38
C LYS A 363 12.30 -6.88 27.92
N GLY A 364 11.20 -7.24 27.27
CA GLY A 364 9.85 -6.75 27.61
C GLY A 364 9.60 -5.28 27.26
N SER A 365 10.46 -4.67 26.42
CA SER A 365 10.25 -3.30 25.95
C SER A 365 9.07 -3.22 24.97
N VAL A 366 8.83 -4.29 24.20
CA VAL A 366 7.66 -4.43 23.34
C VAL A 366 6.93 -5.73 23.66
N THR A 367 5.61 -5.65 23.76
CA THR A 367 4.74 -6.82 23.92
C THR A 367 3.60 -6.72 22.89
N LEU A 368 3.47 -7.72 22.04
CA LEU A 368 2.32 -7.86 21.16
C LEU A 368 1.22 -8.64 21.88
N VAL A 369 0.03 -8.05 21.96
CA VAL A 369 -1.10 -8.63 22.68
C VAL A 369 -2.19 -9.09 21.71
N ARG A 370 -3.09 -9.99 22.15
CA ARG A 370 -4.10 -10.60 21.30
C ARG A 370 -5.43 -9.85 21.26
N HIS A 371 -5.66 -8.96 22.24
CA HIS A 371 -6.88 -8.17 22.33
C HIS A 371 -6.56 -6.71 22.59
N GLN A 372 -7.33 -5.81 21.99
CA GLN A 372 -7.08 -4.36 22.06
C GLN A 372 -7.01 -3.83 23.49
N TYR A 373 -7.84 -4.33 24.38
CA TYR A 373 -7.88 -3.85 25.77
C TYR A 373 -6.69 -4.35 26.61
N GLU A 374 -6.10 -5.50 26.31
CA GLU A 374 -4.88 -5.97 26.97
C GLU A 374 -3.70 -4.99 26.80
N ALA A 375 -3.67 -4.27 25.67
CA ALA A 375 -2.67 -3.24 25.44
C ALA A 375 -2.77 -2.08 26.43
N LEU A 376 -3.94 -1.85 27.01
CA LEU A 376 -4.23 -0.71 27.89
C LEU A 376 -4.13 -1.03 29.38
N GLU A 377 -3.93 -2.29 29.76
CA GLU A 377 -3.79 -2.66 31.18
C GLU A 377 -2.62 -1.91 31.81
N GLN A 378 -2.93 -1.04 32.80
CA GLN A 378 -1.92 -0.22 33.45
C GLN A 378 -1.07 0.63 32.51
N ALA A 379 -1.61 1.03 31.35
CA ALA A 379 -0.94 1.93 30.42
C ALA A 379 -1.03 3.39 30.90
N ASP A 380 0.02 4.15 30.65
CA ASP A 380 0.09 5.58 30.95
C ASP A 380 -0.60 6.42 29.84
N ALA A 381 -0.71 5.89 28.64
CA ALA A 381 -1.50 6.49 27.56
C ALA A 381 -1.95 5.44 26.54
N LEU A 382 -3.09 5.71 25.88
CA LEU A 382 -3.47 5.08 24.61
C LEU A 382 -2.87 5.88 23.45
N VAL A 383 -2.27 5.18 22.48
CA VAL A 383 -1.80 5.77 21.23
C VAL A 383 -2.49 5.06 20.06
N LEU A 384 -3.36 5.78 19.35
CA LEU A 384 -4.05 5.27 18.16
C LEU A 384 -3.27 5.67 16.91
N VAL A 385 -2.79 4.67 16.16
CA VAL A 385 -1.97 4.90 14.95
C VAL A 385 -2.69 4.47 13.68
N THR A 386 -3.52 3.43 13.75
CA THR A 386 -4.29 2.94 12.59
C THR A 386 -5.77 2.85 12.94
N GLU A 387 -6.60 3.42 12.09
CA GLU A 387 -8.05 3.62 12.33
C GLU A 387 -8.90 2.38 12.01
N TRP A 388 -8.58 1.22 12.57
CA TRP A 388 -9.39 0.03 12.44
C TRP A 388 -10.82 0.23 12.95
N LYS A 389 -11.79 -0.41 12.31
CA LYS A 389 -13.21 -0.28 12.72
C LYS A 389 -13.46 -0.56 14.21
N PRO A 390 -12.86 -1.61 14.83
CA PRO A 390 -13.05 -1.87 16.27
C PRO A 390 -12.56 -0.75 17.19
N PHE A 391 -11.63 0.10 16.72
CA PHE A 391 -11.08 1.19 17.54
C PHE A 391 -11.94 2.47 17.51
N ARG A 392 -12.93 2.56 16.63
CA ARG A 392 -13.74 3.79 16.46
C ARG A 392 -14.67 4.09 17.62
N HIS A 393 -15.18 3.04 18.27
CA HIS A 393 -16.12 3.16 19.38
C HIS A 393 -15.70 2.25 20.53
N PRO A 394 -14.59 2.54 21.22
CA PRO A 394 -14.17 1.74 22.36
C PRO A 394 -15.09 1.98 23.56
N ASP A 395 -15.08 1.04 24.50
CA ASP A 395 -15.69 1.26 25.81
C ASP A 395 -14.78 2.16 26.65
N PHE A 396 -15.06 3.45 26.66
CA PHE A 396 -14.31 4.44 27.45
C PHE A 396 -14.40 4.20 28.96
N ARG A 397 -15.44 3.49 29.48
CA ARG A 397 -15.50 3.13 30.90
C ARG A 397 -14.45 2.08 31.22
N ALA A 398 -14.34 1.06 30.37
CA ALA A 398 -13.28 0.07 30.51
C ALA A 398 -11.88 0.71 30.44
N LEU A 399 -11.67 1.67 29.54
CA LEU A 399 -10.41 2.41 29.47
C LEU A 399 -10.09 3.12 30.81
N LYS A 400 -11.09 3.78 31.42
CA LYS A 400 -10.92 4.47 32.72
C LYS A 400 -10.52 3.52 33.84
N GLU A 401 -11.00 2.28 33.82
CA GLU A 401 -10.69 1.28 34.83
C GLU A 401 -9.33 0.61 34.65
N MET A 402 -8.86 0.49 33.38
CA MET A 402 -7.67 -0.25 33.06
C MET A 402 -6.39 0.60 33.02
N MET A 403 -6.50 1.84 32.55
CA MET A 403 -5.36 2.74 32.37
C MET A 403 -4.93 3.40 33.67
N LYS A 404 -3.62 3.67 33.80
CA LYS A 404 -3.07 4.46 34.94
C LYS A 404 -3.39 5.94 34.81
N GLN A 405 -3.32 6.48 33.61
CA GLN A 405 -3.59 7.87 33.28
C GLN A 405 -4.57 7.92 32.12
N LEU A 406 -5.51 8.84 32.15
CA LEU A 406 -6.53 9.00 31.12
C LEU A 406 -6.03 9.90 30.01
N VAL A 407 -5.01 9.45 29.28
CA VAL A 407 -4.34 10.20 28.22
C VAL A 407 -4.48 9.46 26.89
N ILE A 408 -4.93 10.15 25.85
CA ILE A 408 -5.10 9.59 24.50
C ILE A 408 -4.34 10.44 23.49
N PHE A 409 -3.44 9.79 22.73
CA PHE A 409 -2.83 10.34 21.52
C PHE A 409 -3.49 9.70 20.31
N ASP A 410 -4.24 10.50 19.56
CA ASP A 410 -5.02 10.03 18.42
C ASP A 410 -4.38 10.48 17.10
N GLY A 411 -3.60 9.60 16.50
CA GLY A 411 -2.90 9.84 15.25
C GLY A 411 -3.79 9.85 14.01
N ARG A 412 -5.10 9.61 14.18
CA ARG A 412 -6.07 9.52 13.08
C ARG A 412 -7.32 10.36 13.27
N ASN A 413 -7.38 11.13 14.36
CA ASN A 413 -8.50 12.01 14.69
C ASN A 413 -9.85 11.28 14.68
N GLN A 414 -9.89 10.06 15.27
CA GLN A 414 -11.10 9.23 15.29
C GLN A 414 -12.11 9.65 16.34
N TYR A 415 -11.63 10.34 17.41
CA TYR A 415 -12.46 10.70 18.55
C TYR A 415 -12.78 12.18 18.59
N GLU A 416 -13.92 12.51 19.24
CA GLU A 416 -14.32 13.89 19.46
C GLU A 416 -13.67 14.42 20.74
N PRO A 417 -12.84 15.48 20.66
CA PRO A 417 -12.10 16.01 21.81
C PRO A 417 -13.00 16.45 22.97
N GLU A 418 -14.13 17.09 22.67
CA GLU A 418 -15.07 17.61 23.68
C GLU A 418 -15.65 16.47 24.53
N ASN A 419 -16.13 15.38 23.88
CA ASN A 419 -16.69 14.23 24.57
C ASN A 419 -15.66 13.55 25.46
N LEU A 420 -14.43 13.39 24.98
CA LEU A 420 -13.36 12.79 25.76
C LEU A 420 -12.97 13.64 26.97
N LYS A 421 -12.96 14.96 26.82
CA LYS A 421 -12.69 15.90 27.89
C LYS A 421 -13.78 15.86 28.97
N GLU A 422 -15.05 15.79 28.59
CA GLU A 422 -16.18 15.60 29.51
C GLU A 422 -16.04 14.26 30.25
N ASP A 423 -15.53 13.24 29.60
CA ASP A 423 -15.23 11.94 30.15
C ASP A 423 -13.95 11.91 31.02
N GLY A 424 -13.23 13.01 31.13
CA GLY A 424 -12.02 13.17 31.96
C GLY A 424 -10.73 12.71 31.29
N PHE A 425 -10.73 12.47 29.98
CA PHE A 425 -9.51 12.18 29.23
C PHE A 425 -8.78 13.45 28.79
N GLU A 426 -7.47 13.40 28.84
CA GLU A 426 -6.59 14.35 28.18
C GLU A 426 -6.36 13.86 26.74
N TYR A 427 -6.73 14.68 25.74
CA TYR A 427 -6.72 14.28 24.34
C TYR A 427 -5.74 15.09 23.50
N PHE A 428 -4.98 14.39 22.66
CA PHE A 428 -4.01 14.95 21.71
C PHE A 428 -4.26 14.38 20.32
N GLY A 429 -4.94 15.13 19.48
CA GLY A 429 -5.13 14.80 18.06
C GLY A 429 -4.04 15.42 17.16
N ILE A 430 -4.21 15.31 15.86
CA ILE A 430 -3.38 15.95 14.84
C ILE A 430 -4.11 17.19 14.34
N GLY A 431 -3.70 18.38 14.79
CA GLY A 431 -4.40 19.64 14.52
C GLY A 431 -5.75 19.76 15.26
N ARG A 432 -5.97 18.98 16.33
CA ARG A 432 -7.17 18.97 17.18
C ARG A 432 -6.78 18.93 18.66
N ARG A 433 -7.55 19.58 19.54
CA ARG A 433 -7.29 19.65 20.99
C ARG A 433 -8.57 19.45 21.80
#